data_cc0b9101298321ff5c2ed1da885139c7
#
_entry.id   cc0b9101298321ff5c2ed1da885139c7
#
_cell.length_a   1.000
_cell.length_b   1.000
_cell.length_c   1.000
_cell.angle_alpha   90.00
_cell.angle_beta   90.00
_cell.angle_gamma   90.00
#
_symmetry.space_group_name_H-M   'P 1'
#
loop_
_entity.id
_entity.type
_entity.pdbx_description
1 polymer ?
#
loop_
_entity_poly.entity_id
_entity_poly.type
_entity_poly.pdbx_seq_one_letter_code
_entity_poly.pdbx_strand_id
1 'polypeptide(L)'
;MKQITVLLLIVFAVVGCSNYQKALKSSDAKLKVRTADSLLAAEKYSKAINLLEQVVPAYRGTDSAAPVALKYANALYQDGRYPESGYQFETYRKSYVLDPNREYATFMIGKSLYEMAPIYSKDQEPTEKALAKFQDYINIYPNGEYLAEANMLVDEMQFKLDKKAYEIAENYFKRAPFSRGGYTAAIASFENFIVDHPGSEFQDDAAYHLIDSQYSYAIKSFSSLIPERLEVAKEYYDTFATRFPNSEYKEQADDLMEKINSYNN
;
A
#
# COMPACT_ATOMS: atom_id res chain seq x y z
N MET A 1 40.25 -7.21 -32.97
CA MET A 1 38.99 -6.48 -32.80
C MET A 1 38.50 -6.49 -31.36
N LYS A 2 38.38 -7.62 -30.66
CA LYS A 2 37.93 -7.64 -29.23
C LYS A 2 38.74 -6.77 -28.26
N GLN A 3 40.06 -6.68 -28.41
CA GLN A 3 40.91 -5.84 -27.54
C GLN A 3 40.73 -4.32 -27.78
N ILE A 4 40.44 -3.91 -29.02
CA ILE A 4 40.15 -2.52 -29.34
C ILE A 4 38.80 -2.08 -28.79
N THR A 5 37.81 -2.99 -28.82
CA THR A 5 36.46 -2.74 -28.25
C THR A 5 36.49 -2.58 -26.72
N VAL A 6 37.31 -3.40 -26.04
CA VAL A 6 37.54 -3.32 -24.59
C VAL A 6 38.27 -2.02 -24.22
N LEU A 7 39.26 -1.61 -25.01
CA LEU A 7 39.99 -0.37 -24.78
C LEU A 7 39.08 0.87 -24.97
N LEU A 8 38.21 0.86 -25.97
CA LEU A 8 37.21 1.92 -26.20
C LEU A 8 36.19 2.03 -25.05
N LEU A 9 35.72 0.90 -24.50
CA LEU A 9 34.83 0.87 -23.34
C LEU A 9 35.50 1.43 -22.07
N ILE A 10 36.79 1.15 -21.84
CA ILE A 10 37.54 1.67 -20.72
C ILE A 10 37.74 3.20 -20.83
N VAL A 11 38.01 3.72 -22.03
CA VAL A 11 38.17 5.18 -22.26
C VAL A 11 36.85 5.92 -22.00
N PHE A 12 35.70 5.38 -22.37
CA PHE A 12 34.38 5.97 -22.05
C PHE A 12 34.09 6.00 -20.53
N ALA A 13 34.48 4.98 -19.79
CA ALA A 13 34.30 4.93 -18.34
C ALA A 13 35.15 5.97 -17.59
N VAL A 14 36.37 6.27 -18.07
CA VAL A 14 37.29 7.25 -17.44
C VAL A 14 36.86 8.69 -17.69
N VAL A 15 36.30 9.02 -18.87
CA VAL A 15 35.84 10.40 -19.20
C VAL A 15 34.61 10.78 -18.35
N GLY A 16 33.67 9.87 -18.07
CA GLY A 16 32.52 10.15 -17.22
C GLY A 16 32.88 10.40 -15.75
N CYS A 17 33.90 9.73 -15.23
CA CYS A 17 34.45 9.99 -13.88
C CYS A 17 35.11 11.37 -13.74
N SER A 18 35.79 11.84 -14.77
CA SER A 18 36.45 13.16 -14.78
C SER A 18 35.45 14.32 -14.70
N ASN A 19 34.38 14.30 -15.50
CA ASN A 19 33.35 15.36 -15.52
C ASN A 19 32.56 15.46 -14.22
N TYR A 20 32.19 14.33 -13.62
CA TYR A 20 31.53 14.31 -12.33
C TYR A 20 32.40 14.92 -11.22
N GLN A 21 33.66 14.51 -11.13
CA GLN A 21 34.58 15.03 -10.11
C GLN A 21 34.85 16.55 -10.27
N LYS A 22 34.93 17.03 -11.51
CA LYS A 22 35.01 18.45 -11.81
C LYS A 22 33.78 19.20 -11.34
N ALA A 23 32.57 18.70 -11.67
CA ALA A 23 31.32 19.31 -11.25
C ALA A 23 31.18 19.29 -9.72
N LEU A 24 31.49 18.15 -9.07
CA LEU A 24 31.35 17.99 -7.61
C LEU A 24 32.14 19.06 -6.83
N LYS A 25 33.34 19.38 -7.29
CA LYS A 25 34.26 20.38 -6.66
C LYS A 25 33.98 21.81 -7.11
N SER A 26 33.20 22.03 -8.16
CA SER A 26 32.91 23.35 -8.70
C SER A 26 31.94 24.13 -7.81
N SER A 27 32.06 25.45 -7.78
CA SER A 27 31.03 26.35 -7.25
C SER A 27 29.97 26.73 -8.28
N ASP A 28 30.16 26.37 -9.57
CA ASP A 28 29.19 26.65 -10.65
C ASP A 28 27.98 25.73 -10.56
N ALA A 29 26.87 26.29 -10.08
CA ALA A 29 25.58 25.57 -9.98
C ALA A 29 25.04 25.11 -11.34
N LYS A 30 25.26 25.89 -12.41
CA LYS A 30 24.81 25.52 -13.78
C LYS A 30 25.59 24.30 -14.30
N LEU A 31 26.90 24.24 -14.03
CA LEU A 31 27.74 23.09 -14.38
C LEU A 31 27.26 21.84 -13.65
N LYS A 32 26.92 21.95 -12.36
CA LYS A 32 26.40 20.82 -11.58
C LYS A 32 25.08 20.30 -12.13
N VAL A 33 24.12 21.19 -12.45
CA VAL A 33 22.82 20.80 -13.02
C VAL A 33 23.02 20.09 -14.36
N ARG A 34 23.80 20.66 -15.29
CA ARG A 34 24.07 20.03 -16.60
C ARG A 34 24.74 18.66 -16.46
N THR A 35 25.68 18.54 -15.52
CA THR A 35 26.31 17.24 -15.26
C THR A 35 25.34 16.24 -14.63
N ALA A 36 24.47 16.70 -13.71
CA ALA A 36 23.40 15.87 -13.15
C ALA A 36 22.43 15.38 -14.24
N ASP A 37 22.05 16.25 -15.20
CA ASP A 37 21.20 15.85 -16.35
C ASP A 37 21.83 14.72 -17.17
N SER A 38 23.13 14.82 -17.45
CA SER A 38 23.86 13.77 -18.18
C SER A 38 23.96 12.46 -17.36
N LEU A 39 24.02 12.57 -16.04
CA LEU A 39 24.07 11.41 -15.14
C LEU A 39 22.69 10.75 -15.02
N LEU A 40 21.61 11.54 -14.96
CA LEU A 40 20.23 11.04 -14.96
C LEU A 40 19.90 10.30 -16.26
N ALA A 41 20.30 10.87 -17.40
CA ALA A 41 20.13 10.22 -18.70
C ALA A 41 20.94 8.91 -18.84
N ALA A 42 22.00 8.75 -18.02
CA ALA A 42 22.81 7.54 -17.92
C ALA A 42 22.42 6.64 -16.73
N GLU A 43 21.28 6.89 -16.10
CA GLU A 43 20.72 6.18 -14.92
C GLU A 43 21.70 6.10 -13.73
N LYS A 44 22.62 7.07 -13.65
CA LYS A 44 23.58 7.18 -12.53
C LYS A 44 23.01 8.05 -11.43
N TYR A 45 21.87 7.65 -10.90
CA TYR A 45 21.01 8.43 -9.99
C TYR A 45 21.76 8.91 -8.75
N SER A 46 22.47 8.05 -8.03
CA SER A 46 23.20 8.40 -6.81
C SER A 46 24.24 9.53 -7.06
N LYS A 47 24.92 9.54 -8.23
CA LYS A 47 25.86 10.63 -8.57
C LYS A 47 25.13 11.92 -8.91
N ALA A 48 23.99 11.84 -9.61
CA ALA A 48 23.17 13.00 -9.93
C ALA A 48 22.60 13.62 -8.64
N ILE A 49 22.11 12.82 -7.70
CA ILE A 49 21.60 13.23 -6.40
C ILE A 49 22.63 14.04 -5.63
N ASN A 50 23.89 13.58 -5.55
CA ASN A 50 24.96 14.28 -4.87
C ASN A 50 25.25 15.68 -5.43
N LEU A 51 25.02 15.90 -6.74
CA LEU A 51 25.14 17.21 -7.35
C LEU A 51 23.90 18.07 -7.12
N LEU A 52 22.71 17.48 -7.26
CA LEU A 52 21.43 18.16 -7.11
C LEU A 52 21.21 18.65 -5.67
N GLU A 53 21.56 17.85 -4.69
CA GLU A 53 21.51 18.21 -3.28
C GLU A 53 22.29 19.51 -2.98
N GLN A 54 23.47 19.68 -3.61
CA GLN A 54 24.27 20.87 -3.44
C GLN A 54 23.72 22.12 -4.13
N VAL A 55 22.92 21.95 -5.18
CA VAL A 55 22.42 23.07 -5.99
C VAL A 55 21.00 23.49 -5.65
N VAL A 56 20.17 22.63 -5.12
CA VAL A 56 18.78 22.99 -4.73
C VAL A 56 18.74 24.26 -3.86
N PRO A 57 19.56 24.41 -2.82
CA PRO A 57 19.57 25.65 -2.03
C PRO A 57 20.02 26.90 -2.82
N ALA A 58 20.94 26.75 -3.77
CA ALA A 58 21.47 27.86 -4.56
C ALA A 58 20.45 28.41 -5.58
N TYR A 59 19.44 27.63 -5.96
CA TYR A 59 18.39 28.05 -6.89
C TYR A 59 17.15 28.66 -6.21
N ARG A 60 17.08 28.68 -4.88
CA ARG A 60 15.95 29.27 -4.16
C ARG A 60 15.70 30.71 -4.57
N GLY A 61 14.42 31.04 -4.83
CA GLY A 61 14.03 32.39 -5.27
C GLY A 61 14.32 32.71 -6.75
N THR A 62 14.75 31.74 -7.54
CA THR A 62 14.92 31.88 -8.99
C THR A 62 13.84 31.12 -9.76
N ASP A 63 13.62 31.46 -11.03
CA ASP A 63 12.69 30.74 -11.93
C ASP A 63 13.05 29.26 -12.13
N SER A 64 14.30 28.90 -11.90
CA SER A 64 14.77 27.52 -12.02
C SER A 64 14.64 26.71 -10.72
N ALA A 65 14.15 27.31 -9.64
CA ALA A 65 14.03 26.63 -8.34
C ALA A 65 13.11 25.42 -8.39
N ALA A 66 11.90 25.58 -8.94
CA ALA A 66 10.93 24.50 -9.07
C ALA A 66 11.44 23.34 -9.95
N PRO A 67 11.92 23.57 -11.20
CA PRO A 67 12.46 22.51 -12.03
C PRO A 67 13.63 21.74 -11.39
N VAL A 68 14.54 22.43 -10.69
CA VAL A 68 15.68 21.77 -10.02
C VAL A 68 15.24 20.95 -8.82
N ALA A 69 14.29 21.46 -8.01
CA ALA A 69 13.74 20.74 -6.88
C ALA A 69 12.98 19.48 -7.32
N LEU A 70 12.16 19.58 -8.39
CA LEU A 70 11.42 18.46 -8.95
C LEU A 70 12.37 17.38 -9.49
N LYS A 71 13.43 17.80 -10.19
CA LYS A 71 14.47 16.90 -10.69
C LYS A 71 15.16 16.13 -9.56
N TYR A 72 15.44 16.81 -8.45
CA TYR A 72 16.04 16.19 -7.26
C TYR A 72 15.10 15.15 -6.62
N ALA A 73 13.82 15.50 -6.44
CA ALA A 73 12.81 14.56 -5.91
C ALA A 73 12.67 13.33 -6.78
N ASN A 74 12.59 13.51 -8.11
CA ASN A 74 12.52 12.40 -9.08
C ASN A 74 13.78 11.53 -9.06
N ALA A 75 14.97 12.15 -8.97
CA ALA A 75 16.24 11.40 -8.91
C ALA A 75 16.29 10.48 -7.67
N LEU A 76 15.81 10.96 -6.52
CA LEU A 76 15.71 10.18 -5.29
C LEU A 76 14.73 8.99 -5.46
N TYR A 77 13.60 9.23 -6.12
CA TYR A 77 12.63 8.15 -6.39
C TYR A 77 13.25 7.05 -7.27
N GLN A 78 13.91 7.45 -8.36
CA GLN A 78 14.56 6.51 -9.28
C GLN A 78 15.74 5.76 -8.66
N ASP A 79 16.39 6.34 -7.64
CA ASP A 79 17.47 5.68 -6.87
C ASP A 79 16.92 4.74 -5.77
N GLY A 80 15.57 4.64 -5.60
CA GLY A 80 14.93 3.84 -4.55
C GLY A 80 14.99 4.49 -3.16
N ARG A 81 15.37 5.76 -3.07
CA ARG A 81 15.41 6.52 -1.82
C ARG A 81 14.04 7.12 -1.52
N TYR A 82 13.04 6.25 -1.38
CA TYR A 82 11.63 6.63 -1.28
C TYR A 82 11.29 7.55 -0.10
N PRO A 83 11.86 7.36 1.12
CA PRO A 83 11.58 8.27 2.23
C PRO A 83 12.00 9.71 1.92
N GLU A 84 13.22 9.89 1.36
CA GLU A 84 13.73 11.21 1.00
C GLU A 84 12.97 11.78 -0.20
N SER A 85 12.63 10.95 -1.19
CA SER A 85 11.82 11.35 -2.34
C SER A 85 10.48 11.90 -1.90
N GLY A 86 9.73 11.16 -1.09
CA GLY A 86 8.43 11.59 -0.55
C GLY A 86 8.52 12.92 0.21
N TYR A 87 9.58 13.11 1.00
CA TYR A 87 9.85 14.37 1.69
C TYR A 87 10.11 15.53 0.71
N GLN A 88 10.89 15.30 -0.36
CA GLN A 88 11.19 16.33 -1.36
C GLN A 88 9.95 16.69 -2.19
N PHE A 89 9.09 15.72 -2.56
CA PHE A 89 7.82 15.98 -3.22
C PHE A 89 6.86 16.76 -2.31
N GLU A 90 6.79 16.44 -1.02
CA GLU A 90 5.98 17.20 -0.06
C GLU A 90 6.50 18.64 0.09
N THR A 91 7.80 18.83 0.14
CA THR A 91 8.45 20.15 0.16
C THR A 91 8.15 20.92 -1.12
N TYR A 92 8.22 20.26 -2.28
CA TYR A 92 7.87 20.84 -3.58
C TYR A 92 6.42 21.33 -3.61
N ARG A 93 5.48 20.46 -3.27
CA ARG A 93 4.04 20.75 -3.24
C ARG A 93 3.70 21.97 -2.38
N LYS A 94 4.40 22.13 -1.24
CA LYS A 94 4.20 23.26 -0.33
C LYS A 94 4.86 24.55 -0.82
N SER A 95 6.01 24.46 -1.46
CA SER A 95 6.80 25.62 -1.87
C SER A 95 6.37 26.21 -3.22
N TYR A 96 5.86 25.38 -4.13
CA TYR A 96 5.52 25.77 -5.51
C TYR A 96 4.03 25.56 -5.79
N VAL A 97 3.19 26.31 -5.07
CA VAL A 97 1.71 26.15 -5.08
C VAL A 97 1.06 26.45 -6.42
N LEU A 98 1.69 27.27 -7.29
CA LEU A 98 1.20 27.64 -8.61
C LEU A 98 1.91 26.90 -9.75
N ASP A 99 2.84 25.99 -9.43
CA ASP A 99 3.56 25.25 -10.47
C ASP A 99 2.67 24.16 -11.07
N PRO A 100 2.67 23.98 -12.42
CA PRO A 100 1.86 22.96 -13.08
C PRO A 100 2.18 21.52 -12.63
N ASN A 101 3.41 21.26 -12.17
CA ASN A 101 3.79 19.95 -11.65
C ASN A 101 3.37 19.70 -10.19
N ARG A 102 2.60 20.61 -9.58
CA ARG A 102 2.13 20.45 -8.20
C ARG A 102 1.24 19.22 -8.04
N GLU A 103 0.40 18.93 -9.03
CA GLU A 103 -0.43 17.73 -9.08
C GLU A 103 0.46 16.47 -9.09
N TYR A 104 1.39 16.40 -10.03
CA TYR A 104 2.35 15.30 -10.12
C TYR A 104 3.10 15.08 -8.80
N ALA A 105 3.62 16.15 -8.19
CA ALA A 105 4.32 16.05 -6.91
C ALA A 105 3.40 15.53 -5.79
N THR A 106 2.12 15.92 -5.80
CA THR A 106 1.14 15.41 -4.81
C THR A 106 0.90 13.91 -4.98
N PHE A 107 0.77 13.41 -6.21
CA PHE A 107 0.67 12.00 -6.53
C PHE A 107 1.94 11.23 -6.10
N MET A 108 3.12 11.76 -6.41
CA MET A 108 4.40 11.13 -6.11
C MET A 108 4.73 11.02 -4.62
N ILE A 109 4.09 11.80 -3.76
CA ILE A 109 4.16 11.62 -2.30
C ILE A 109 3.55 10.25 -1.92
N GLY A 110 2.34 9.97 -2.40
CA GLY A 110 1.67 8.68 -2.21
C GLY A 110 2.47 7.53 -2.82
N LYS A 111 2.97 7.73 -4.06
CA LYS A 111 3.75 6.72 -4.79
C LYS A 111 5.05 6.35 -4.06
N SER A 112 5.74 7.33 -3.48
CA SER A 112 6.96 7.08 -2.69
C SER A 112 6.67 6.25 -1.43
N LEU A 113 5.54 6.48 -0.77
CA LEU A 113 5.13 5.69 0.38
C LEU A 113 4.64 4.29 -0.02
N TYR A 114 3.96 4.17 -1.17
CA TYR A 114 3.53 2.88 -1.72
C TYR A 114 4.71 1.94 -1.97
N GLU A 115 5.83 2.44 -2.52
CA GLU A 115 7.04 1.63 -2.74
C GLU A 115 7.67 1.11 -1.43
N MET A 116 7.31 1.70 -0.29
CA MET A 116 7.74 1.26 1.04
C MET A 116 6.75 0.27 1.67
N ALA A 117 5.56 0.11 1.08
CA ALA A 117 4.51 -0.75 1.62
C ALA A 117 4.94 -2.24 1.54
N PRO A 118 4.96 -2.96 2.67
CA PRO A 118 5.40 -4.35 2.68
C PRO A 118 4.32 -5.30 2.16
N ILE A 119 4.64 -6.60 2.13
CA ILE A 119 3.63 -7.65 1.93
C ILE A 119 2.63 -7.63 3.09
N TYR A 120 1.38 -8.05 2.82
CA TYR A 120 0.24 -7.94 3.74
C TYR A 120 0.47 -8.54 5.15
N SER A 121 1.31 -9.57 5.27
CA SER A 121 1.55 -10.27 6.55
C SER A 121 2.47 -9.51 7.52
N LYS A 122 3.11 -8.42 7.06
CA LYS A 122 3.97 -7.57 7.90
C LYS A 122 3.18 -6.40 8.49
N ASP A 123 3.86 -5.53 9.22
CA ASP A 123 3.28 -4.28 9.70
C ASP A 123 2.85 -3.39 8.53
N GLN A 124 1.61 -2.90 8.56
CA GLN A 124 0.97 -2.16 7.48
C GLN A 124 0.95 -0.63 7.69
N GLU A 125 1.65 -0.11 8.70
CA GLU A 125 1.74 1.34 8.92
C GLU A 125 2.18 2.12 7.64
N PRO A 126 3.19 1.64 6.84
CA PRO A 126 3.53 2.29 5.59
C PRO A 126 2.41 2.25 4.54
N THR A 127 1.65 1.15 4.46
CA THR A 127 0.50 1.00 3.57
C THR A 127 -0.61 1.98 3.92
N GLU A 128 -0.94 2.12 5.20
CA GLU A 128 -1.95 3.07 5.69
C GLU A 128 -1.55 4.53 5.39
N LYS A 129 -0.26 4.87 5.58
CA LYS A 129 0.26 6.19 5.23
C LYS A 129 0.17 6.49 3.74
N ALA A 130 0.48 5.52 2.89
CA ALA A 130 0.38 5.66 1.45
C ALA A 130 -1.08 5.85 1.03
N LEU A 131 -1.99 5.03 1.57
CA LEU A 131 -3.43 5.11 1.32
C LEU A 131 -3.98 6.50 1.68
N ALA A 132 -3.61 7.05 2.85
CA ALA A 132 -4.00 8.39 3.25
C ALA A 132 -3.51 9.47 2.26
N LYS A 133 -2.29 9.32 1.70
CA LYS A 133 -1.75 10.28 0.73
C LYS A 133 -2.41 10.19 -0.65
N PHE A 134 -2.80 9.00 -1.10
CA PHE A 134 -3.59 8.87 -2.32
C PHE A 134 -5.01 9.39 -2.12
N GLN A 135 -5.62 9.18 -0.94
CA GLN A 135 -6.91 9.78 -0.63
C GLN A 135 -6.86 11.33 -0.62
N ASP A 136 -5.77 11.91 -0.06
CA ASP A 136 -5.50 13.36 -0.16
C ASP A 136 -5.42 13.81 -1.63
N TYR A 137 -4.70 13.05 -2.47
CA TYR A 137 -4.58 13.34 -3.91
C TYR A 137 -5.94 13.32 -4.61
N ILE A 138 -6.72 12.25 -4.45
CA ILE A 138 -8.04 12.06 -5.05
C ILE A 138 -9.00 13.21 -4.66
N ASN A 139 -8.97 13.61 -3.40
CA ASN A 139 -9.81 14.70 -2.90
C ASN A 139 -9.42 16.06 -3.49
N ILE A 140 -8.13 16.33 -3.69
CA ILE A 140 -7.62 17.60 -4.23
C ILE A 140 -7.77 17.66 -5.75
N TYR A 141 -7.59 16.53 -6.45
CA TYR A 141 -7.58 16.42 -7.90
C TYR A 141 -8.60 15.38 -8.41
N PRO A 142 -9.93 15.61 -8.23
CA PRO A 142 -10.98 14.64 -8.62
C PRO A 142 -11.09 14.40 -10.13
N ASN A 143 -10.41 15.20 -10.95
CA ASN A 143 -10.29 15.03 -12.40
C ASN A 143 -8.82 15.06 -12.84
N GLY A 144 -7.91 14.69 -11.95
CA GLY A 144 -6.49 14.76 -12.16
C GLY A 144 -5.95 13.71 -13.14
N GLU A 145 -4.77 14.01 -13.70
CA GLU A 145 -4.08 13.13 -14.66
C GLU A 145 -3.78 11.74 -14.09
N TYR A 146 -3.47 11.68 -12.78
CA TYR A 146 -3.07 10.42 -12.10
C TYR A 146 -4.22 9.77 -11.33
N LEU A 147 -5.49 10.22 -11.51
CA LEU A 147 -6.64 9.73 -10.74
C LEU A 147 -6.87 8.23 -10.91
N ALA A 148 -6.79 7.74 -12.16
CA ALA A 148 -7.00 6.31 -12.44
C ALA A 148 -5.92 5.44 -11.78
N GLU A 149 -4.64 5.86 -11.85
CA GLU A 149 -3.55 5.15 -11.19
C GLU A 149 -3.68 5.22 -9.66
N ALA A 150 -4.04 6.37 -9.11
CA ALA A 150 -4.23 6.54 -7.67
C ALA A 150 -5.32 5.62 -7.13
N ASN A 151 -6.47 5.51 -7.81
CA ASN A 151 -7.55 4.59 -7.42
C ASN A 151 -7.09 3.13 -7.48
N MET A 152 -6.42 2.72 -8.55
CA MET A 152 -5.89 1.35 -8.67
C MET A 152 -4.93 1.01 -7.51
N LEU A 153 -4.06 1.95 -7.11
CA LEU A 153 -3.13 1.74 -6.00
C LEU A 153 -3.84 1.74 -4.64
N VAL A 154 -4.92 2.53 -4.50
CA VAL A 154 -5.80 2.49 -3.31
C VAL A 154 -6.44 1.13 -3.17
N ASP A 155 -7.02 0.59 -4.25
CA ASP A 155 -7.67 -0.73 -4.25
C ASP A 155 -6.67 -1.83 -3.88
N GLU A 156 -5.46 -1.80 -4.45
CA GLU A 156 -4.41 -2.78 -4.11
C GLU A 156 -4.00 -2.71 -2.63
N MET A 157 -3.85 -1.49 -2.09
CA MET A 157 -3.49 -1.32 -0.69
C MET A 157 -4.62 -1.71 0.26
N GLN A 158 -5.86 -1.38 -0.10
CA GLN A 158 -7.04 -1.80 0.67
C GLN A 158 -7.14 -3.33 0.71
N PHE A 159 -6.94 -4.00 -0.43
CA PHE A 159 -6.88 -5.47 -0.48
C PHE A 159 -5.82 -6.05 0.47
N LYS A 160 -4.63 -5.45 0.56
CA LYS A 160 -3.58 -5.90 1.50
C LYS A 160 -4.02 -5.79 2.96
N LEU A 161 -4.70 -4.70 3.32
CA LEU A 161 -5.23 -4.47 4.67
C LEU A 161 -6.35 -5.46 5.00
N ASP A 162 -7.30 -5.62 4.08
CA ASP A 162 -8.43 -6.53 4.21
C ASP A 162 -7.95 -7.98 4.36
N LYS A 163 -7.04 -8.40 3.50
CA LYS A 163 -6.45 -9.75 3.56
C LYS A 163 -5.78 -10.02 4.89
N LYS A 164 -5.01 -9.06 5.41
CA LYS A 164 -4.38 -9.21 6.73
C LYS A 164 -5.41 -9.36 7.84
N ALA A 165 -6.43 -8.51 7.84
CA ALA A 165 -7.49 -8.55 8.86
C ALA A 165 -8.28 -9.86 8.79
N TYR A 166 -8.65 -10.29 7.58
CA TYR A 166 -9.32 -11.56 7.35
C TYR A 166 -8.50 -12.76 7.83
N GLU A 167 -7.22 -12.86 7.44
CA GLU A 167 -6.35 -13.96 7.87
C GLU A 167 -6.12 -14.00 9.39
N ILE A 168 -6.18 -12.85 10.07
CA ILE A 168 -6.15 -12.81 11.54
C ILE A 168 -7.41 -13.48 12.10
N ALA A 169 -8.60 -13.15 11.59
CA ALA A 169 -9.87 -13.76 12.03
C ALA A 169 -9.89 -15.27 11.71
N GLU A 170 -9.47 -15.66 10.52
CA GLU A 170 -9.36 -17.06 10.10
C GLU A 170 -8.38 -17.85 11.00
N ASN A 171 -7.27 -17.25 11.42
CA ASN A 171 -6.33 -17.87 12.35
C ASN A 171 -6.94 -18.10 13.74
N TYR A 172 -7.81 -17.19 14.24
CA TYR A 172 -8.56 -17.43 15.46
C TYR A 172 -9.50 -18.62 15.30
N PHE A 173 -10.21 -18.72 14.19
CA PHE A 173 -11.10 -19.85 13.89
C PHE A 173 -10.35 -21.18 13.82
N LYS A 174 -9.25 -21.26 13.07
CA LYS A 174 -8.42 -22.47 12.94
C LYS A 174 -7.88 -22.98 14.29
N ARG A 175 -7.62 -22.09 15.22
CA ARG A 175 -7.11 -22.40 16.57
C ARG A 175 -8.22 -22.60 17.59
N ALA A 176 -9.45 -22.20 17.30
CA ALA A 176 -10.57 -22.24 18.23
C ALA A 176 -10.80 -23.61 18.88
N PRO A 177 -10.72 -24.76 18.14
CA PRO A 177 -10.91 -26.08 18.73
C PRO A 177 -9.91 -26.44 19.85
N PHE A 178 -8.74 -25.82 19.85
CA PHE A 178 -7.60 -26.14 20.74
C PHE A 178 -7.40 -25.11 21.85
N SER A 179 -8.27 -24.12 21.95
CA SER A 179 -8.09 -22.97 22.84
C SER A 179 -9.35 -22.70 23.66
N ARG A 180 -9.20 -22.50 24.98
CA ARG A 180 -10.32 -22.08 25.81
C ARG A 180 -10.80 -20.69 25.37
N GLY A 181 -12.08 -20.57 25.02
CA GLY A 181 -12.63 -19.32 24.49
C GLY A 181 -12.24 -19.04 23.02
N GLY A 182 -11.66 -20.01 22.31
CA GLY A 182 -11.21 -19.81 20.95
C GLY A 182 -12.34 -19.44 19.98
N TYR A 183 -13.50 -20.08 20.09
CA TYR A 183 -14.66 -19.75 19.23
C TYR A 183 -15.22 -18.36 19.52
N THR A 184 -15.27 -17.92 20.77
CA THR A 184 -15.70 -16.53 21.07
C THR A 184 -14.73 -15.49 20.53
N ALA A 185 -13.43 -15.79 20.52
CA ALA A 185 -12.44 -14.92 19.88
C ALA A 185 -12.59 -14.90 18.35
N ALA A 186 -12.85 -16.06 17.72
CA ALA A 186 -13.11 -16.15 16.29
C ALA A 186 -14.37 -15.36 15.89
N ILE A 187 -15.48 -15.55 16.61
CA ILE A 187 -16.73 -14.81 16.41
C ILE A 187 -16.46 -13.30 16.45
N ALA A 188 -15.87 -12.80 17.53
CA ALA A 188 -15.58 -11.38 17.69
C ALA A 188 -14.65 -10.85 16.58
N SER A 189 -13.68 -11.66 16.12
CA SER A 189 -12.78 -11.26 15.04
C SER A 189 -13.47 -11.15 13.69
N PHE A 190 -14.38 -12.08 13.36
CA PHE A 190 -15.15 -12.00 12.13
C PHE A 190 -16.21 -10.89 12.18
N GLU A 191 -16.88 -10.68 13.33
CA GLU A 191 -17.79 -9.54 13.52
C GLU A 191 -17.07 -8.20 13.26
N ASN A 192 -15.90 -8.00 13.88
CA ASN A 192 -15.09 -6.80 13.67
C ASN A 192 -14.68 -6.67 12.21
N PHE A 193 -14.20 -7.76 11.57
CA PHE A 193 -13.83 -7.73 10.16
C PHE A 193 -14.98 -7.28 9.26
N ILE A 194 -16.18 -7.86 9.45
CA ILE A 194 -17.37 -7.54 8.65
C ILE A 194 -17.78 -6.07 8.80
N VAL A 195 -17.59 -5.49 9.99
CA VAL A 195 -17.92 -4.08 10.26
C VAL A 195 -16.84 -3.14 9.73
N ASP A 196 -15.55 -3.46 9.96
CA ASP A 196 -14.45 -2.56 9.67
C ASP A 196 -14.02 -2.58 8.19
N HIS A 197 -14.36 -3.66 7.44
CA HIS A 197 -13.99 -3.87 6.04
C HIS A 197 -15.21 -4.10 5.12
N PRO A 198 -16.19 -3.18 5.06
CA PRO A 198 -17.49 -3.40 4.40
C PRO A 198 -17.42 -3.62 2.89
N GLY A 199 -16.33 -3.18 2.23
CA GLY A 199 -16.08 -3.32 0.80
C GLY A 199 -15.15 -4.47 0.42
N SER A 200 -14.72 -5.27 1.39
CA SER A 200 -13.77 -6.35 1.18
C SER A 200 -14.34 -7.50 0.35
N GLU A 201 -13.51 -8.09 -0.51
CA GLU A 201 -13.85 -9.32 -1.23
C GLU A 201 -13.96 -10.56 -0.30
N PHE A 202 -13.46 -10.47 0.94
CA PHE A 202 -13.55 -11.55 1.94
C PHE A 202 -14.82 -11.46 2.80
N GLN A 203 -15.78 -10.63 2.44
CA GLN A 203 -16.99 -10.41 3.26
C GLN A 203 -17.89 -11.64 3.40
N ASP A 204 -18.12 -12.37 2.31
CA ASP A 204 -18.96 -13.57 2.33
C ASP A 204 -18.26 -14.76 3.00
N ASP A 205 -16.95 -14.88 2.79
CA ASP A 205 -16.05 -15.81 3.47
C ASP A 205 -16.11 -15.61 5.00
N ALA A 206 -15.93 -14.36 5.44
CA ALA A 206 -15.98 -13.99 6.85
C ALA A 206 -17.37 -14.24 7.46
N ALA A 207 -18.43 -13.93 6.72
CA ALA A 207 -19.81 -14.17 7.17
C ALA A 207 -20.13 -15.66 7.31
N TYR A 208 -19.66 -16.50 6.38
CA TYR A 208 -19.77 -17.95 6.49
C TYR A 208 -19.01 -18.49 7.71
N HIS A 209 -17.75 -18.09 7.88
CA HIS A 209 -16.96 -18.54 9.03
C HIS A 209 -17.48 -18.01 10.38
N LEU A 210 -18.20 -16.89 10.38
CA LEU A 210 -18.92 -16.41 11.55
C LEU A 210 -20.04 -17.38 11.95
N ILE A 211 -20.83 -17.87 10.99
CA ILE A 211 -21.89 -18.89 11.22
C ILE A 211 -21.26 -20.17 11.79
N ASP A 212 -20.20 -20.68 11.15
CA ASP A 212 -19.52 -21.92 11.58
C ASP A 212 -18.90 -21.76 12.97
N SER A 213 -18.27 -20.61 13.26
CA SER A 213 -17.73 -20.30 14.58
C SER A 213 -18.82 -20.32 15.65
N GLN A 214 -19.97 -19.70 15.39
CA GLN A 214 -21.10 -19.64 16.32
C GLN A 214 -21.76 -21.00 16.51
N TYR A 215 -21.97 -21.77 15.44
CA TYR A 215 -22.46 -23.14 15.51
C TYR A 215 -21.53 -24.02 16.35
N SER A 216 -20.23 -23.98 16.05
CA SER A 216 -19.20 -24.74 16.77
C SER A 216 -19.12 -24.35 18.25
N TYR A 217 -19.29 -23.08 18.57
CA TYR A 217 -19.39 -22.58 19.93
C TYR A 217 -20.64 -23.11 20.65
N ALA A 218 -21.77 -23.11 19.96
CA ALA A 218 -23.04 -23.61 20.50
C ALA A 218 -22.96 -25.08 20.88
N ILE A 219 -22.58 -25.96 19.94
CA ILE A 219 -22.58 -27.42 20.18
C ILE A 219 -21.54 -27.89 21.19
N LYS A 220 -20.49 -27.10 21.45
CA LYS A 220 -19.47 -27.38 22.47
C LYS A 220 -19.78 -26.74 23.84
N SER A 221 -20.96 -26.20 24.01
CA SER A 221 -21.42 -25.55 25.24
C SER A 221 -22.11 -26.55 26.18
N PHE A 222 -22.45 -26.09 27.38
CA PHE A 222 -23.37 -26.84 28.24
C PHE A 222 -24.73 -26.99 27.54
N SER A 223 -25.36 -28.16 27.68
CA SER A 223 -26.62 -28.50 26.98
C SER A 223 -27.73 -27.46 27.16
N SER A 224 -27.82 -26.83 28.33
CA SER A 224 -28.79 -25.77 28.63
C SER A 224 -28.57 -24.47 27.84
N LEU A 225 -27.39 -24.24 27.28
CA LEU A 225 -27.03 -23.02 26.52
C LEU A 225 -27.06 -23.23 25.00
N ILE A 226 -27.15 -24.50 24.56
CA ILE A 226 -27.06 -24.80 23.13
C ILE A 226 -28.21 -24.15 22.34
N PRO A 227 -29.50 -24.25 22.77
CA PRO A 227 -30.61 -23.69 21.99
C PRO A 227 -30.48 -22.17 21.78
N GLU A 228 -30.15 -21.43 22.84
CA GLU A 228 -29.96 -19.96 22.75
C GLU A 228 -28.80 -19.59 21.78
N ARG A 229 -27.70 -20.33 21.83
CA ARG A 229 -26.54 -20.06 20.98
C ARG A 229 -26.74 -20.47 19.52
N LEU A 230 -27.54 -21.49 19.27
CA LEU A 230 -27.95 -21.88 17.91
C LEU A 230 -28.89 -20.84 17.28
N GLU A 231 -29.73 -20.18 18.09
CA GLU A 231 -30.56 -19.08 17.57
C GLU A 231 -29.71 -17.93 17.03
N VAL A 232 -28.63 -17.56 17.71
CA VAL A 232 -27.66 -16.58 17.20
C VAL A 232 -27.02 -17.05 15.89
N ALA A 233 -26.71 -18.34 15.75
CA ALA A 233 -26.17 -18.87 14.50
C ALA A 233 -27.18 -18.76 13.33
N LYS A 234 -28.49 -18.90 13.59
CA LYS A 234 -29.53 -18.65 12.59
C LYS A 234 -29.61 -17.19 12.16
N GLU A 235 -29.50 -16.25 13.11
CA GLU A 235 -29.49 -14.82 12.80
C GLU A 235 -28.31 -14.46 11.86
N TYR A 236 -27.13 -15.04 12.09
CA TYR A 236 -25.99 -14.87 11.20
C TYR A 236 -26.23 -15.51 9.83
N TYR A 237 -26.83 -16.71 9.79
CA TYR A 237 -27.20 -17.36 8.52
C TYR A 237 -28.20 -16.52 7.72
N ASP A 238 -29.27 -16.01 8.35
CA ASP A 238 -30.29 -15.18 7.69
C ASP A 238 -29.67 -13.90 7.10
N THR A 239 -28.73 -13.31 7.82
CA THR A 239 -27.96 -12.17 7.35
C THR A 239 -27.07 -12.54 6.16
N PHE A 240 -26.36 -13.66 6.24
CA PHE A 240 -25.53 -14.19 5.15
C PHE A 240 -26.36 -14.48 3.90
N ALA A 241 -27.45 -15.23 4.04
CA ALA A 241 -28.32 -15.62 2.91
C ALA A 241 -28.94 -14.39 2.20
N THR A 242 -29.22 -13.33 2.95
CA THR A 242 -29.75 -12.07 2.41
C THR A 242 -28.67 -11.26 1.69
N ARG A 243 -27.47 -11.14 2.28
CA ARG A 243 -26.40 -10.29 1.73
C ARG A 243 -25.62 -10.97 0.62
N PHE A 244 -25.46 -12.28 0.68
CA PHE A 244 -24.59 -13.05 -0.21
C PHE A 244 -25.31 -14.24 -0.88
N PRO A 245 -26.43 -14.02 -1.59
CA PRO A 245 -27.26 -15.10 -2.16
C PRO A 245 -26.52 -15.94 -3.21
N ASN A 246 -25.42 -15.42 -3.79
CA ASN A 246 -24.61 -16.09 -4.81
C ASN A 246 -23.20 -16.42 -4.31
N SER A 247 -22.96 -16.45 -2.99
CA SER A 247 -21.67 -16.82 -2.42
C SER A 247 -21.31 -18.26 -2.76
N GLU A 248 -20.02 -18.53 -2.93
CA GLU A 248 -19.50 -19.91 -3.08
C GLU A 248 -19.68 -20.74 -1.80
N TYR A 249 -19.90 -20.10 -0.63
CA TYR A 249 -20.17 -20.75 0.66
C TYR A 249 -21.64 -21.04 0.90
N LYS A 250 -22.53 -20.78 -0.07
CA LYS A 250 -23.97 -20.93 0.13
C LYS A 250 -24.35 -22.36 0.51
N GLU A 251 -23.83 -23.37 -0.19
CA GLU A 251 -24.13 -24.78 0.07
C GLU A 251 -23.68 -25.19 1.48
N GLN A 252 -22.47 -24.78 1.88
CA GLN A 252 -21.93 -25.07 3.21
C GLN A 252 -22.73 -24.38 4.32
N ALA A 253 -23.19 -23.15 4.08
CA ALA A 253 -24.02 -22.42 5.03
C ALA A 253 -25.42 -23.06 5.17
N ASP A 254 -26.03 -23.51 4.06
CA ASP A 254 -27.28 -24.22 4.04
C ASP A 254 -27.18 -25.56 4.85
N ASP A 255 -26.08 -26.30 4.66
CA ASP A 255 -25.76 -27.51 5.45
C ASP A 255 -25.66 -27.24 6.96
N LEU A 256 -25.05 -26.12 7.34
CA LEU A 256 -25.02 -25.72 8.75
C LEU A 256 -26.41 -25.40 9.29
N MET A 257 -27.24 -24.72 8.52
CA MET A 257 -28.59 -24.39 8.89
C MET A 257 -29.45 -25.64 9.06
N GLU A 258 -29.29 -26.67 8.21
CA GLU A 258 -29.97 -27.98 8.39
C GLU A 258 -29.55 -28.65 9.71
N LYS A 259 -28.25 -28.63 10.05
CA LYS A 259 -27.73 -29.16 11.33
C LYS A 259 -28.32 -28.41 12.53
N ILE A 260 -28.40 -27.08 12.45
CA ILE A 260 -29.00 -26.23 13.48
C ILE A 260 -30.48 -26.62 13.69
N ASN A 261 -31.25 -26.75 12.60
CA ASN A 261 -32.67 -27.09 12.68
C ASN A 261 -32.91 -28.51 13.21
N SER A 262 -32.05 -29.46 12.87
CA SER A 262 -32.16 -30.84 13.34
C SER A 262 -31.88 -31.01 14.84
N TYR A 263 -31.12 -30.09 15.45
CA TYR A 263 -30.82 -30.13 16.88
C TYR A 263 -32.03 -29.81 17.77
N ASN A 264 -32.98 -29.04 17.26
CA ASN A 264 -34.19 -28.60 17.98
C ASN A 264 -35.37 -29.56 17.80
N ASN A 265 -35.22 -30.64 17.00
CA ASN A 265 -36.20 -31.71 16.79
C ASN A 265 -35.76 -33.01 17.48
#